data_baddd6f91b703d9f0f00f6c750b94bc2
#
_entry.id   baddd6f91b703d9f0f00f6c750b94bc2
#
_cell.length_a   1.000
_cell.length_b   1.000
_cell.length_c   1.000
_cell.angle_alpha   90.00
_cell.angle_beta   90.00
_cell.angle_gamma   90.00
#
_symmetry.space_group_name_H-M   'P 1'
#
loop_
_entity.id
_entity.type
_entity.pdbx_description
1 polymer ?
#
loop_
_entity_poly.entity_id
_entity_poly.type
_entity_poly.pdbx_seq_one_letter_code
_entity_poly.pdbx_strand_id
1 'polypeptide(L)'
;HTHGVDTGFLVLNERTYPNLLKLFAQLGVETSASDMSFSVQVPGLGLEWSGSDLNTVFAQRANLLRPRFWGMLADILRFNRLTTAVAQAGDEARLDEPIGDFLARHRFGAAFRDWYFLPMIGCIWSCPTDQMLRFPVATMIRFCHNHGLIQVANRPQWRTVTGGARTYVEKMLRHVPDARLNTPVRSVRRVPPGSANVGVYVSTDAATERYDEVVMACHSDQSLALLADPSPDEREVLGAIRYHRNRAVLHTDTAVLPKRRLAWAAWNYERALELPREQASVCLHYLINRLQPLPFTTPVVVSLNPVTEPRDDRVLGEYDYAHPVFDQAAIAAQRRVASLQGRAHTWFCGAWTRYGFHEDGLISGLTVLERLGARREPESAREAA
;
A
#
# COMPACT_ATOMS: atom_id res chain seq x y z
N HIS A 1 -6.65 8.81 29.12
CA HIS A 1 -7.39 8.28 27.98
C HIS A 1 -6.40 7.75 26.95
N THR A 2 -6.58 6.50 26.52
CA THR A 2 -5.85 5.90 25.40
C THR A 2 -6.62 6.19 24.11
N HIS A 3 -5.91 6.59 23.05
CA HIS A 3 -6.49 6.82 21.73
C HIS A 3 -5.75 5.99 20.69
N GLY A 4 -6.50 5.33 19.80
CA GLY A 4 -5.91 4.53 18.71
C GLY A 4 -5.29 5.45 17.65
N VAL A 5 -4.06 5.14 17.25
CA VAL A 5 -3.35 5.80 16.15
C VAL A 5 -3.02 4.76 15.10
N ASP A 6 -3.49 4.98 13.88
CA ASP A 6 -3.19 4.08 12.77
C ASP A 6 -1.77 4.30 12.26
N THR A 7 -1.02 3.22 12.14
CA THR A 7 0.37 3.25 11.66
C THR A 7 0.56 2.57 10.30
N GLY A 8 -0.48 1.91 9.78
CA GLY A 8 -0.46 1.19 8.51
C GLY A 8 -1.58 1.61 7.57
N PHE A 9 -2.84 1.20 7.84
CA PHE A 9 -3.98 1.62 7.03
C PHE A 9 -4.47 3.00 7.47
N LEU A 10 -4.27 4.02 6.64
CA LEU A 10 -4.51 5.41 7.00
C LEU A 10 -5.76 6.01 6.32
N VAL A 11 -5.98 5.72 5.03
CA VAL A 11 -6.97 6.42 4.21
C VAL A 11 -7.68 5.51 3.22
N LEU A 12 -8.90 5.89 2.88
CA LEU A 12 -9.75 5.30 1.85
C LEU A 12 -10.55 6.40 1.13
N ASN A 13 -11.19 6.08 0.01
CA ASN A 13 -12.11 7.00 -0.66
C ASN A 13 -13.25 6.23 -1.33
N GLU A 14 -14.32 6.93 -1.66
CA GLU A 14 -15.55 6.31 -2.20
C GLU A 14 -15.36 5.74 -3.62
N ARG A 15 -14.42 6.26 -4.37
CA ARG A 15 -14.19 5.87 -5.76
C ARG A 15 -13.49 4.54 -5.91
N THR A 16 -12.49 4.27 -5.04
CA THR A 16 -11.59 3.13 -5.19
C THR A 16 -11.70 2.09 -4.08
N TYR A 17 -12.61 2.28 -3.11
CA TYR A 17 -12.86 1.35 -2.00
C TYR A 17 -14.35 0.95 -1.86
N PRO A 18 -15.04 0.56 -2.95
CA PRO A 18 -16.48 0.30 -2.90
C PRO A 18 -16.86 -0.91 -2.03
N ASN A 19 -16.05 -1.98 -2.03
CA ASN A 19 -16.34 -3.17 -1.23
C ASN A 19 -16.04 -2.93 0.25
N LEU A 20 -14.96 -2.21 0.56
CA LEU A 20 -14.63 -1.85 1.94
C LEU A 20 -15.72 -0.96 2.55
N LEU A 21 -16.26 -0.02 1.79
CA LEU A 21 -17.36 0.84 2.24
C LEU A 21 -18.65 0.05 2.44
N LYS A 22 -18.95 -0.93 1.58
CA LYS A 22 -20.09 -1.87 1.81
C LYS A 22 -19.90 -2.66 3.10
N LEU A 23 -18.69 -3.17 3.35
CA LEU A 23 -18.36 -3.87 4.59
C LEU A 23 -18.53 -2.96 5.80
N PHE A 24 -18.05 -1.71 5.72
CA PHE A 24 -18.20 -0.73 6.79
C PHE A 24 -19.66 -0.42 7.08
N ALA A 25 -20.49 -0.26 6.03
CA ALA A 25 -21.93 -0.07 6.21
C ALA A 25 -22.59 -1.25 6.92
N GLN A 26 -22.25 -2.49 6.56
CA GLN A 26 -22.76 -3.71 7.21
C GLN A 26 -22.36 -3.81 8.68
N LEU A 27 -21.14 -3.38 9.01
CA LEU A 27 -20.60 -3.41 10.37
C LEU A 27 -20.96 -2.16 11.20
N GLY A 28 -21.62 -1.16 10.60
CA GLY A 28 -21.90 0.11 11.27
C GLY A 28 -20.59 0.87 11.63
N VAL A 29 -19.60 0.87 10.75
CA VAL A 29 -18.33 1.57 10.93
C VAL A 29 -18.41 2.96 10.31
N GLU A 30 -18.11 3.97 11.10
CA GLU A 30 -18.10 5.37 10.66
C GLU A 30 -16.74 5.76 10.09
N THR A 31 -16.76 6.71 9.15
CA THR A 31 -15.55 7.29 8.56
C THR A 31 -15.58 8.80 8.64
N SER A 32 -14.43 9.43 8.85
CA SER A 32 -14.23 10.87 8.90
C SER A 32 -13.45 11.37 7.69
N ALA A 33 -13.65 12.65 7.31
CA ALA A 33 -12.83 13.28 6.28
C ALA A 33 -11.35 13.28 6.68
N SER A 34 -10.47 13.02 5.72
CA SER A 34 -9.02 13.00 5.89
C SER A 34 -8.34 13.93 4.90
N ASP A 35 -7.17 14.43 5.27
CA ASP A 35 -6.30 15.26 4.43
C ASP A 35 -5.30 14.36 3.68
N MET A 36 -5.19 14.53 2.35
CA MET A 36 -4.21 13.85 1.49
C MET A 36 -3.18 14.84 0.93
N SER A 37 -2.89 15.89 1.68
CA SER A 37 -1.82 16.83 1.32
C SER A 37 -0.46 16.16 1.36
N PHE A 38 0.41 16.63 0.47
CA PHE A 38 1.73 16.08 0.24
C PHE A 38 2.78 17.18 0.26
N SER A 39 3.92 16.91 0.88
CA SER A 39 5.08 17.80 0.88
C SER A 39 6.39 17.07 0.60
N VAL A 40 7.37 17.82 0.18
CA VAL A 40 8.73 17.36 -0.09
C VAL A 40 9.73 18.28 0.57
N GLN A 41 10.66 17.68 1.31
CA GLN A 41 11.87 18.34 1.76
C GLN A 41 13.10 17.66 1.17
N VAL A 42 14.03 18.48 0.68
CA VAL A 42 15.33 18.05 0.17
C VAL A 42 16.42 18.83 0.94
N PRO A 43 16.84 18.32 2.11
CA PRO A 43 17.73 19.06 3.03
C PRO A 43 19.02 19.52 2.38
N GLY A 44 19.67 18.68 1.55
CA GLY A 44 20.91 19.01 0.83
C GLY A 44 20.79 20.18 -0.16
N LEU A 45 19.56 20.53 -0.60
CA LEU A 45 19.30 21.68 -1.47
C LEU A 45 18.61 22.83 -0.74
N GLY A 46 18.29 22.66 0.55
CA GLY A 46 17.45 23.58 1.30
C GLY A 46 16.14 23.83 0.58
N LEU A 47 15.49 22.78 0.05
CA LEU A 47 14.23 22.85 -0.70
C LEU A 47 13.09 22.28 0.15
N GLU A 48 12.04 23.08 0.29
CA GLU A 48 10.78 22.65 0.93
C GLU A 48 9.58 23.21 0.15
N TRP A 49 8.56 22.39 -0.05
CA TRP A 49 7.31 22.80 -0.68
C TRP A 49 6.18 21.78 -0.38
N SER A 50 4.93 22.20 -0.54
CA SER A 50 3.76 21.31 -0.43
C SER A 50 2.79 21.57 -1.58
N GLY A 51 2.10 20.53 -2.03
CA GLY A 51 1.24 20.56 -3.21
C GLY A 51 -0.23 20.88 -2.93
N SER A 52 -0.59 21.50 -1.78
CA SER A 52 -1.99 21.74 -1.43
C SER A 52 -2.59 22.92 -2.20
N ASP A 53 -1.90 24.04 -2.28
CA ASP A 53 -2.28 25.26 -2.95
C ASP A 53 -1.06 26.09 -3.36
N LEU A 54 -1.24 27.21 -4.08
CA LEU A 54 -0.13 28.05 -4.52
C LEU A 54 0.67 28.64 -3.34
N ASN A 55 0.04 28.91 -2.22
CA ASN A 55 0.72 29.46 -1.03
C ASN A 55 1.67 28.42 -0.43
N THR A 56 1.26 27.17 -0.36
CA THR A 56 2.05 26.05 0.15
C THR A 56 3.10 25.56 -0.85
N VAL A 57 2.82 25.62 -2.17
CA VAL A 57 3.83 25.38 -3.23
C VAL A 57 4.99 26.35 -3.06
N PHE A 58 4.73 27.61 -2.77
CA PHE A 58 5.73 28.62 -2.47
C PHE A 58 5.90 28.89 -0.97
N ALA A 59 5.69 27.89 -0.10
CA ALA A 59 5.98 27.98 1.32
C ALA A 59 7.39 28.52 1.59
N GLN A 60 8.35 28.09 0.78
CA GLN A 60 9.67 28.68 0.66
C GLN A 60 9.66 29.73 -0.47
N ARG A 61 9.49 31.00 -0.12
CA ARG A 61 9.36 32.11 -1.09
C ARG A 61 10.55 32.21 -2.08
N ALA A 62 11.76 31.78 -1.67
CA ALA A 62 12.92 31.72 -2.56
C ALA A 62 12.71 30.80 -3.77
N ASN A 63 11.76 29.86 -3.73
CA ASN A 63 11.43 29.00 -4.86
C ASN A 63 10.85 29.78 -6.05
N LEU A 64 10.27 30.96 -5.82
CA LEU A 64 9.83 31.89 -6.88
C LEU A 64 10.98 32.31 -7.80
N LEU A 65 12.21 32.39 -7.27
CA LEU A 65 13.40 32.81 -8.00
C LEU A 65 14.23 31.62 -8.54
N ARG A 66 13.73 30.37 -8.41
CA ARG A 66 14.43 29.16 -8.88
C ARG A 66 13.89 28.66 -10.22
N PRO A 67 14.60 28.85 -11.36
CA PRO A 67 14.09 28.38 -12.67
C PRO A 67 13.80 26.88 -12.72
N ARG A 68 14.63 26.06 -12.04
CA ARG A 68 14.42 24.60 -11.94
C ARG A 68 13.11 24.24 -11.23
N PHE A 69 12.67 25.06 -10.28
CA PHE A 69 11.39 24.85 -9.58
C PHE A 69 10.22 25.09 -10.52
N TRP A 70 10.26 26.15 -11.32
CA TRP A 70 9.26 26.42 -12.35
C TRP A 70 9.24 25.33 -13.44
N GLY A 71 10.44 24.83 -13.84
CA GLY A 71 10.53 23.68 -14.74
C GLY A 71 9.84 22.42 -14.17
N MET A 72 10.01 22.14 -12.87
CA MET A 72 9.30 21.06 -12.19
C MET A 72 7.78 21.27 -12.27
N LEU A 73 7.26 22.47 -11.96
CA LEU A 73 5.82 22.74 -12.01
C LEU A 73 5.25 22.58 -13.43
N ALA A 74 5.97 23.07 -14.45
CA ALA A 74 5.59 22.89 -15.86
C ALA A 74 5.54 21.39 -16.23
N ASP A 75 6.53 20.63 -15.81
CA ASP A 75 6.57 19.18 -16.05
C ASP A 75 5.47 18.43 -15.30
N ILE A 76 5.05 18.84 -14.11
CA ILE A 76 3.91 18.29 -13.39
C ILE A 76 2.63 18.44 -14.25
N LEU A 77 2.37 19.63 -14.75
CA LEU A 77 1.20 19.88 -15.58
C LEU A 77 1.24 19.09 -16.89
N ARG A 78 2.41 19.01 -17.52
CA ARG A 78 2.64 18.22 -18.74
C ARG A 78 2.43 16.74 -18.50
N PHE A 79 2.98 16.20 -17.40
CA PHE A 79 2.85 14.80 -17.01
C PHE A 79 1.37 14.45 -16.75
N ASN A 80 0.68 15.25 -15.95
CA ASN A 80 -0.73 15.03 -15.63
C ASN A 80 -1.59 15.02 -16.90
N ARG A 81 -1.37 15.97 -17.83
CA ARG A 81 -2.09 16.02 -19.11
C ARG A 81 -1.82 14.78 -19.96
N LEU A 82 -0.54 14.40 -20.12
CA LEU A 82 -0.14 13.25 -20.91
C LEU A 82 -0.73 11.94 -20.36
N THR A 83 -0.53 11.68 -19.08
CA THR A 83 -0.98 10.43 -18.47
C THR A 83 -2.50 10.33 -18.34
N THR A 84 -3.20 11.45 -18.15
CA THR A 84 -4.68 11.48 -18.20
C THR A 84 -5.19 11.16 -19.59
N ALA A 85 -4.60 11.72 -20.65
CA ALA A 85 -4.98 11.41 -22.02
C ALA A 85 -4.77 9.93 -22.35
N VAL A 86 -3.65 9.36 -21.94
CA VAL A 86 -3.33 7.92 -22.11
C VAL A 86 -4.36 7.04 -21.39
N ALA A 87 -4.68 7.37 -20.13
CA ALA A 87 -5.65 6.60 -19.34
C ALA A 87 -7.06 6.68 -19.92
N GLN A 88 -7.48 7.86 -20.41
CA GLN A 88 -8.80 8.05 -21.03
C GLN A 88 -8.95 7.35 -22.39
N ALA A 89 -7.85 7.27 -23.14
CA ALA A 89 -7.82 6.52 -24.40
C ALA A 89 -7.80 4.99 -24.21
N GLY A 90 -7.54 4.49 -22.97
CA GLY A 90 -7.34 3.07 -22.68
C GLY A 90 -6.04 2.52 -23.26
N ASP A 91 -5.12 3.39 -23.65
CA ASP A 91 -3.85 3.03 -24.28
C ASP A 91 -2.75 2.61 -23.30
N GLU A 92 -2.99 2.76 -21.99
CA GLU A 92 -2.00 2.40 -20.98
C GLU A 92 -1.57 0.93 -21.04
N ALA A 93 -2.45 0.03 -21.49
CA ALA A 93 -2.13 -1.39 -21.63
C ALA A 93 -1.06 -1.66 -22.70
N ARG A 94 -0.83 -0.70 -23.62
CA ARG A 94 0.22 -0.79 -24.66
C ARG A 94 1.57 -0.28 -24.17
N LEU A 95 1.62 0.33 -23.00
CA LEU A 95 2.84 0.89 -22.40
C LEU A 95 3.52 -0.19 -21.54
N ASP A 96 4.16 -1.15 -22.17
CA ASP A 96 4.92 -2.19 -21.49
C ASP A 96 6.39 -1.78 -21.29
N GLU A 97 6.58 -0.54 -20.80
CA GLU A 97 7.91 0.00 -20.50
C GLU A 97 8.03 0.37 -19.03
N PRO A 98 9.27 0.37 -18.47
CA PRO A 98 9.53 0.89 -17.15
C PRO A 98 9.24 2.40 -17.05
N ILE A 99 8.87 2.86 -15.86
CA ILE A 99 8.64 4.28 -15.58
C ILE A 99 9.87 5.13 -15.97
N GLY A 100 11.09 4.65 -15.67
CA GLY A 100 12.34 5.35 -15.99
C GLY A 100 12.48 5.65 -17.48
N ASP A 101 12.19 4.67 -18.33
CA ASP A 101 12.27 4.79 -19.79
C ASP A 101 11.19 5.72 -20.32
N PHE A 102 9.96 5.64 -19.78
CA PHE A 102 8.89 6.57 -20.10
C PHE A 102 9.27 8.03 -19.80
N LEU A 103 9.81 8.30 -18.61
CA LEU A 103 10.24 9.64 -18.24
C LEU A 103 11.38 10.15 -19.16
N ALA A 104 12.34 9.31 -19.51
CA ALA A 104 13.43 9.64 -20.40
C ALA A 104 12.93 9.90 -21.83
N ARG A 105 12.10 9.04 -22.38
CA ARG A 105 11.53 9.17 -23.73
C ARG A 105 10.72 10.47 -23.89
N HIS A 106 9.97 10.84 -22.85
CA HIS A 106 9.22 12.09 -22.83
C HIS A 106 10.03 13.30 -22.34
N ARG A 107 11.35 13.16 -22.09
CA ARG A 107 12.26 14.24 -21.69
C ARG A 107 11.77 15.03 -20.46
N PHE A 108 11.32 14.34 -19.42
CA PHE A 108 11.02 14.98 -18.15
C PHE A 108 12.32 15.38 -17.43
N GLY A 109 12.32 16.58 -16.83
CA GLY A 109 13.51 17.12 -16.17
C GLY A 109 13.85 16.39 -14.85
N ALA A 110 15.13 16.45 -14.45
CA ALA A 110 15.58 15.88 -13.20
C ALA A 110 14.86 16.48 -11.98
N ALA A 111 14.56 17.78 -12.01
CA ALA A 111 13.80 18.42 -10.92
C ALA A 111 12.39 17.83 -10.77
N PHE A 112 11.70 17.55 -11.88
CA PHE A 112 10.41 16.86 -11.85
C PHE A 112 10.55 15.46 -11.28
N ARG A 113 11.52 14.67 -11.77
CA ARG A 113 11.74 13.31 -11.30
C ARG A 113 12.07 13.27 -9.80
N ASP A 114 13.03 14.10 -9.34
CA ASP A 114 13.66 13.97 -8.03
C ASP A 114 12.94 14.77 -6.92
N TRP A 115 12.20 15.83 -7.27
CA TRP A 115 11.54 16.70 -6.29
C TRP A 115 10.01 16.57 -6.25
N TYR A 116 9.44 15.82 -7.19
CA TYR A 116 8.00 15.56 -7.24
C TYR A 116 7.68 14.09 -7.49
N PHE A 117 8.13 13.53 -8.63
CA PHE A 117 7.62 12.24 -9.12
C PHE A 117 8.03 11.07 -8.21
N LEU A 118 9.33 10.87 -7.96
CA LEU A 118 9.83 9.83 -7.06
C LEU A 118 9.31 10.00 -5.62
N PRO A 119 9.35 11.21 -5.03
CA PRO A 119 8.67 11.47 -3.76
C PRO A 119 7.20 11.05 -3.74
N MET A 120 6.42 11.42 -4.75
CA MET A 120 4.99 11.10 -4.81
C MET A 120 4.74 9.59 -4.87
N ILE A 121 5.40 8.87 -5.79
CA ILE A 121 5.22 7.42 -5.89
C ILE A 121 5.84 6.67 -4.71
N GLY A 122 6.90 7.21 -4.12
CA GLY A 122 7.49 6.70 -2.88
C GLY A 122 6.54 6.74 -1.69
N CYS A 123 5.77 7.80 -1.57
CA CYS A 123 4.70 7.89 -0.58
C CYS A 123 3.62 6.81 -0.78
N ILE A 124 3.35 6.42 -2.01
CA ILE A 124 2.28 5.47 -2.34
C ILE A 124 2.69 4.03 -2.00
N TRP A 125 3.85 3.59 -2.46
CA TRP A 125 4.28 2.18 -2.38
C TRP A 125 5.37 1.90 -1.36
N SER A 126 5.95 2.93 -0.74
CA SER A 126 6.97 2.81 0.32
C SER A 126 8.14 1.89 -0.08
N CYS A 127 8.54 1.90 -1.34
CA CYS A 127 9.63 1.09 -1.87
C CYS A 127 10.77 1.97 -2.43
N PRO A 128 12.00 1.42 -2.54
CA PRO A 128 13.18 2.14 -3.00
C PRO A 128 12.99 2.83 -4.36
N THR A 129 13.59 4.02 -4.52
CA THR A 129 13.37 4.87 -5.70
C THR A 129 13.91 4.24 -7.00
N ASP A 130 14.99 3.46 -6.94
CA ASP A 130 15.52 2.71 -8.09
C ASP A 130 14.59 1.58 -8.54
N GLN A 131 13.93 0.94 -7.60
CA GLN A 131 12.94 -0.11 -7.89
C GLN A 131 11.68 0.49 -8.52
N MET A 132 11.22 1.65 -8.02
CA MET A 132 10.07 2.36 -8.58
C MET A 132 10.26 2.71 -10.06
N LEU A 133 11.46 3.10 -10.46
CA LEU A 133 11.74 3.41 -11.86
C LEU A 133 11.63 2.19 -12.79
N ARG A 134 11.67 0.97 -12.25
CA ARG A 134 11.47 -0.30 -12.98
C ARG A 134 10.02 -0.77 -13.01
N PHE A 135 9.11 -0.09 -12.29
CA PHE A 135 7.69 -0.44 -12.33
C PHE A 135 7.13 -0.21 -13.73
N PRO A 136 6.19 -1.05 -14.19
CA PRO A 136 5.49 -0.81 -15.44
C PRO A 136 4.72 0.50 -15.39
N VAL A 137 4.95 1.37 -16.37
CA VAL A 137 4.29 2.69 -16.41
C VAL A 137 2.78 2.58 -16.54
N ALA A 138 2.28 1.55 -17.24
CA ALA A 138 0.84 1.26 -17.34
C ALA A 138 0.18 1.09 -15.96
N THR A 139 0.82 0.32 -15.08
CA THR A 139 0.32 0.10 -13.70
C THR A 139 0.25 1.40 -12.92
N MET A 140 1.31 2.22 -13.00
CA MET A 140 1.37 3.52 -12.34
C MET A 140 0.30 4.49 -12.88
N ILE A 141 0.14 4.62 -14.20
CA ILE A 141 -0.85 5.51 -14.82
C ILE A 141 -2.26 5.10 -14.39
N ARG A 142 -2.61 3.82 -14.53
CA ARG A 142 -3.93 3.29 -14.14
C ARG A 142 -4.22 3.55 -12.67
N PHE A 143 -3.26 3.24 -11.81
CA PHE A 143 -3.40 3.49 -10.38
C PHE A 143 -3.62 4.97 -10.08
N CYS A 144 -2.73 5.86 -10.54
CA CYS A 144 -2.81 7.29 -10.27
C CYS A 144 -4.08 7.92 -10.85
N HIS A 145 -4.53 7.47 -12.03
CA HIS A 145 -5.78 7.93 -12.64
C HIS A 145 -7.00 7.52 -11.79
N ASN A 146 -7.08 6.25 -11.38
CA ASN A 146 -8.19 5.73 -10.58
C ASN A 146 -8.30 6.44 -9.22
N HIS A 147 -7.18 6.74 -8.59
CA HIS A 147 -7.11 7.41 -7.29
C HIS A 147 -7.16 8.95 -7.38
N GLY A 148 -7.28 9.53 -8.58
CA GLY A 148 -7.32 10.98 -8.78
C GLY A 148 -6.02 11.71 -8.46
N LEU A 149 -4.88 11.02 -8.42
CA LEU A 149 -3.59 11.59 -8.02
C LEU A 149 -2.92 12.44 -9.11
N ILE A 150 -3.26 12.18 -10.38
CA ILE A 150 -2.80 12.97 -11.55
C ILE A 150 -3.83 14.04 -11.96
N GLN A 151 -4.83 14.32 -11.11
CA GLN A 151 -5.84 15.34 -11.33
C GLN A 151 -5.53 16.55 -10.45
N VAL A 152 -5.62 17.76 -11.03
CA VAL A 152 -5.47 19.02 -10.29
C VAL A 152 -6.78 19.43 -9.63
N ALA A 153 -7.92 19.14 -10.27
CA ALA A 153 -9.28 19.43 -9.81
C ALA A 153 -10.11 18.15 -9.71
N ASN A 154 -11.24 18.20 -9.01
CA ASN A 154 -12.18 17.09 -8.82
C ASN A 154 -11.53 15.84 -8.21
N ARG A 155 -10.61 16.05 -7.27
CA ARG A 155 -10.02 14.95 -6.49
C ARG A 155 -11.09 14.32 -5.60
N PRO A 156 -11.08 12.98 -5.42
CA PRO A 156 -11.98 12.32 -4.47
C PRO A 156 -11.72 12.82 -3.05
N GLN A 157 -12.78 12.94 -2.25
CA GLN A 157 -12.62 13.18 -0.81
C GLN A 157 -12.04 11.92 -0.17
N TRP A 158 -10.91 12.06 0.46
CA TRP A 158 -10.31 10.99 1.25
C TRP A 158 -10.92 10.95 2.64
N ARG A 159 -10.99 9.78 3.20
CA ARG A 159 -11.59 9.48 4.49
C ARG A 159 -10.68 8.55 5.28
N THR A 160 -10.86 8.53 6.59
CA THR A 160 -10.23 7.58 7.50
C THR A 160 -11.29 6.94 8.40
N VAL A 161 -10.95 5.83 9.05
CA VAL A 161 -11.87 5.17 9.98
C VAL A 161 -11.96 6.00 11.27
N THR A 162 -13.17 6.39 11.67
CA THR A 162 -13.40 7.11 12.92
C THR A 162 -12.99 6.22 14.11
N GLY A 163 -12.09 6.70 14.94
CA GLY A 163 -11.54 5.95 16.07
C GLY A 163 -10.43 4.97 15.72
N GLY A 164 -9.97 4.96 14.43
CA GLY A 164 -8.90 4.11 13.94
C GLY A 164 -9.37 2.76 13.39
N ALA A 165 -8.52 2.13 12.59
CA ALA A 165 -8.82 0.87 11.89
C ALA A 165 -9.15 -0.30 12.84
N ARG A 166 -8.62 -0.28 14.05
CA ARG A 166 -8.92 -1.27 15.09
C ARG A 166 -10.43 -1.44 15.32
N THR A 167 -11.22 -0.36 15.19
CA THR A 167 -12.67 -0.40 15.43
C THR A 167 -13.40 -1.34 14.50
N TYR A 168 -13.07 -1.37 13.22
CA TYR A 168 -13.70 -2.31 12.29
C TYR A 168 -13.19 -3.74 12.47
N VAL A 169 -11.90 -3.91 12.77
CA VAL A 169 -11.31 -5.23 13.05
C VAL A 169 -12.02 -5.89 14.24
N GLU A 170 -12.22 -5.16 15.33
CA GLU A 170 -12.93 -5.66 16.52
C GLU A 170 -14.40 -6.04 16.20
N LYS A 171 -15.07 -5.26 15.33
CA LYS A 171 -16.42 -5.59 14.88
C LYS A 171 -16.45 -6.86 14.01
N MET A 172 -15.48 -7.02 13.09
CA MET A 172 -15.35 -8.24 12.28
C MET A 172 -15.08 -9.48 13.12
N LEU A 173 -14.21 -9.40 14.10
CA LEU A 173 -13.83 -10.53 14.96
C LEU A 173 -15.01 -11.09 15.76
N ARG A 174 -16.05 -10.30 16.04
CA ARG A 174 -17.28 -10.79 16.67
C ARG A 174 -18.05 -11.82 15.81
N HIS A 175 -17.77 -11.85 14.51
CA HIS A 175 -18.37 -12.78 13.56
C HIS A 175 -17.46 -13.98 13.25
N VAL A 176 -16.27 -14.06 13.85
CA VAL A 176 -15.34 -15.18 13.71
C VAL A 176 -15.44 -16.06 14.95
N PRO A 177 -16.00 -17.28 14.83
CA PRO A 177 -16.28 -18.13 16.00
C PRO A 177 -15.05 -18.54 16.80
N ASP A 178 -13.94 -18.78 16.11
CA ASP A 178 -12.67 -19.24 16.71
C ASP A 178 -11.50 -18.35 16.20
N ALA A 179 -11.36 -17.20 16.83
CA ALA A 179 -10.27 -16.26 16.54
C ALA A 179 -9.13 -16.47 17.56
N ARG A 180 -8.02 -17.06 17.12
CA ARG A 180 -6.88 -17.40 17.97
C ARG A 180 -5.76 -16.38 17.81
N LEU A 181 -5.57 -15.54 18.81
CA LEU A 181 -4.42 -14.63 18.90
C LEU A 181 -3.20 -15.33 19.52
N ASN A 182 -2.01 -14.81 19.24
CA ASN A 182 -0.73 -15.36 19.73
C ASN A 182 -0.54 -16.85 19.40
N THR A 183 -1.15 -17.31 18.29
CA THR A 183 -1.14 -18.70 17.86
C THR A 183 -0.52 -18.77 16.45
N PRO A 184 0.80 -18.59 16.30
CA PRO A 184 1.46 -18.59 15.01
C PRO A 184 1.38 -19.98 14.36
N VAL A 185 0.92 -20.02 13.12
CA VAL A 185 1.00 -21.21 12.28
C VAL A 185 2.48 -21.47 11.93
N ARG A 186 2.94 -22.70 12.09
CA ARG A 186 4.31 -23.12 11.80
C ARG A 186 4.43 -23.88 10.49
N SER A 187 3.42 -24.66 10.12
CA SER A 187 3.37 -25.32 8.82
C SER A 187 1.94 -25.63 8.37
N VAL A 188 1.79 -25.74 7.07
CA VAL A 188 0.59 -26.23 6.40
C VAL A 188 1.01 -27.37 5.49
N ARG A 189 0.51 -28.59 5.76
CA ARG A 189 0.80 -29.80 5.01
C ARG A 189 -0.49 -30.36 4.39
N ARG A 190 -0.50 -30.54 3.10
CA ARG A 190 -1.65 -31.08 2.36
C ARG A 190 -1.66 -32.61 2.42
N VAL A 191 -2.87 -33.14 2.49
CA VAL A 191 -3.04 -34.59 2.41
C VAL A 191 -2.84 -35.04 0.96
N PRO A 192 -2.02 -36.06 0.69
CA PRO A 192 -1.81 -36.56 -0.65
C PRO A 192 -3.13 -36.99 -1.32
N PRO A 193 -3.27 -36.80 -2.65
CA PRO A 193 -4.43 -37.30 -3.38
C PRO A 193 -4.63 -38.81 -3.19
N GLY A 194 -5.89 -39.23 -3.04
CA GLY A 194 -6.24 -40.65 -2.84
C GLY A 194 -6.16 -41.15 -1.39
N SER A 195 -5.78 -40.28 -0.45
CA SER A 195 -5.82 -40.62 0.99
C SER A 195 -7.27 -40.65 1.50
N ALA A 196 -7.53 -41.50 2.51
CA ALA A 196 -8.86 -41.60 3.13
C ALA A 196 -9.30 -40.29 3.83
N ASN A 197 -8.35 -39.49 4.29
CA ASN A 197 -8.60 -38.21 4.97
C ASN A 197 -8.19 -37.05 4.04
N VAL A 198 -9.12 -36.52 3.28
CA VAL A 198 -8.90 -35.34 2.42
C VAL A 198 -8.79 -34.06 3.26
N GLY A 199 -8.01 -33.06 2.81
CA GLY A 199 -7.88 -31.76 3.47
C GLY A 199 -6.43 -31.36 3.76
N VAL A 200 -6.24 -30.54 4.77
CA VAL A 200 -4.95 -29.97 5.17
C VAL A 200 -4.69 -30.11 6.66
N TYR A 201 -3.46 -30.27 7.05
CA TYR A 201 -3.01 -30.20 8.44
C TYR A 201 -2.35 -28.86 8.69
N VAL A 202 -2.86 -28.12 9.69
CA VAL A 202 -2.28 -26.83 10.14
C VAL A 202 -1.60 -27.09 11.50
N SER A 203 -0.30 -26.84 11.58
CA SER A 203 0.49 -27.01 12.78
C SER A 203 0.82 -25.69 13.42
N THR A 204 0.62 -25.58 14.71
CA THR A 204 1.03 -24.49 15.60
C THR A 204 2.03 -25.01 16.63
N ASP A 205 2.48 -24.16 17.56
CA ASP A 205 3.32 -24.63 18.68
C ASP A 205 2.57 -25.56 19.65
N ALA A 206 1.23 -25.45 19.69
CA ALA A 206 0.41 -26.19 20.63
C ALA A 206 -0.17 -27.48 20.04
N ALA A 207 -0.53 -27.51 18.76
CA ALA A 207 -1.25 -28.64 18.16
C ALA A 207 -1.09 -28.69 16.64
N THR A 208 -1.40 -29.87 16.07
CA THR A 208 -1.64 -30.06 14.65
C THR A 208 -3.10 -30.46 14.45
N GLU A 209 -3.85 -29.65 13.72
CA GLU A 209 -5.28 -29.83 13.50
C GLU A 209 -5.58 -30.04 11.99
N ARG A 210 -6.58 -30.86 11.69
CA ARG A 210 -7.04 -31.08 10.30
C ARG A 210 -8.20 -30.14 9.97
N TYR A 211 -8.11 -29.58 8.78
CA TYR A 211 -9.17 -28.74 8.19
C TYR A 211 -9.49 -29.23 6.79
N ASP A 212 -10.71 -28.98 6.33
CA ASP A 212 -11.14 -29.34 4.97
C ASP A 212 -10.49 -28.43 3.92
N GLU A 213 -10.35 -27.14 4.23
CA GLU A 213 -9.78 -26.13 3.36
C GLU A 213 -8.93 -25.16 4.20
N VAL A 214 -7.89 -24.59 3.60
CA VAL A 214 -7.09 -23.51 4.18
C VAL A 214 -7.06 -22.30 3.28
N VAL A 215 -7.27 -21.10 3.84
CA VAL A 215 -7.08 -19.82 3.16
C VAL A 215 -5.83 -19.13 3.73
N MET A 216 -4.79 -19.02 2.91
CA MET A 216 -3.54 -18.34 3.24
C MET A 216 -3.73 -16.83 2.99
N ALA A 217 -3.99 -16.07 4.04
CA ALA A 217 -4.25 -14.62 3.97
C ALA A 217 -3.06 -13.76 4.43
N CYS A 218 -1.87 -14.35 4.53
CA CYS A 218 -0.61 -13.66 4.82
C CYS A 218 0.14 -13.25 3.54
N HIS A 219 1.34 -12.69 3.66
CA HIS A 219 2.18 -12.37 2.52
C HIS A 219 2.48 -13.61 1.67
N SER A 220 2.75 -13.41 0.37
CA SER A 220 3.03 -14.54 -0.54
C SER A 220 4.28 -15.34 -0.14
N ASP A 221 5.36 -14.65 0.28
CA ASP A 221 6.58 -15.26 0.80
C ASP A 221 6.34 -16.04 2.09
N GLN A 222 5.54 -15.49 3.02
CA GLN A 222 5.12 -16.17 4.24
C GLN A 222 4.25 -17.38 3.92
N SER A 223 3.29 -17.24 3.00
CA SER A 223 2.47 -18.36 2.54
C SER A 223 3.35 -19.49 1.98
N LEU A 224 4.33 -19.16 1.14
CA LEU A 224 5.26 -20.13 0.59
C LEU A 224 6.10 -20.82 1.67
N ALA A 225 6.60 -20.05 2.64
CA ALA A 225 7.41 -20.58 3.75
C ALA A 225 6.62 -21.51 4.68
N LEU A 226 5.32 -21.30 4.84
CA LEU A 226 4.45 -22.14 5.66
C LEU A 226 4.07 -23.46 4.98
N LEU A 227 4.10 -23.55 3.66
CA LEU A 227 3.78 -24.79 2.94
C LEU A 227 4.90 -25.81 3.11
N ALA A 228 4.59 -26.96 3.70
CA ALA A 228 5.54 -28.05 3.86
C ALA A 228 5.87 -28.76 2.54
N ASP A 229 4.96 -28.69 1.57
CA ASP A 229 4.98 -29.43 0.29
C ASP A 229 4.62 -28.53 -0.91
N PRO A 230 5.22 -27.35 -1.07
CA PRO A 230 4.84 -26.42 -2.14
C PRO A 230 5.13 -27.02 -3.52
N SER A 231 4.16 -26.89 -4.43
CA SER A 231 4.30 -27.30 -5.83
C SER A 231 5.28 -26.38 -6.59
N PRO A 232 5.79 -26.77 -7.76
CA PRO A 232 6.61 -25.89 -8.61
C PRO A 232 5.91 -24.58 -8.96
N ASP A 233 4.62 -24.61 -9.32
CA ASP A 233 3.83 -23.43 -9.64
C ASP A 233 3.71 -22.47 -8.43
N GLU A 234 3.49 -22.99 -7.23
CA GLU A 234 3.42 -22.19 -6.01
C GLU A 234 4.76 -21.53 -5.69
N ARG A 235 5.88 -22.27 -5.84
CA ARG A 235 7.22 -21.70 -5.64
C ARG A 235 7.47 -20.54 -6.61
N GLU A 236 7.13 -20.73 -7.88
CA GLU A 236 7.32 -19.74 -8.91
C GLU A 236 6.44 -18.51 -8.68
N VAL A 237 5.13 -18.69 -8.48
CA VAL A 237 4.17 -17.58 -8.38
C VAL A 237 4.31 -16.84 -7.06
N LEU A 238 4.31 -17.54 -5.92
CA LEU A 238 4.39 -16.91 -4.61
C LEU A 238 5.78 -16.31 -4.33
N GLY A 239 6.84 -16.96 -4.82
CA GLY A 239 8.23 -16.50 -4.67
C GLY A 239 8.62 -15.34 -5.57
N ALA A 240 7.86 -15.07 -6.65
CA ALA A 240 8.13 -13.94 -7.54
C ALA A 240 7.80 -12.57 -6.91
N ILE A 241 6.94 -12.53 -5.89
CA ILE A 241 6.56 -11.29 -5.22
C ILE A 241 7.49 -11.07 -4.04
N ARG A 242 8.41 -10.12 -4.19
CA ARG A 242 9.37 -9.75 -3.17
C ARG A 242 8.80 -8.71 -2.22
N TYR A 243 9.35 -8.63 -1.02
CA TYR A 243 8.94 -7.66 0.00
C TYR A 243 10.12 -6.80 0.42
N HIS A 244 9.87 -5.51 0.56
CA HIS A 244 10.82 -4.56 1.11
C HIS A 244 10.42 -4.25 2.56
N ARG A 245 11.40 -4.36 3.47
CA ARG A 245 11.20 -4.05 4.90
C ARG A 245 11.27 -2.55 5.11
N ASN A 246 10.39 -2.06 5.96
CA ASN A 246 10.29 -0.66 6.34
C ASN A 246 10.12 -0.56 7.85
N ARG A 247 11.04 0.15 8.51
CA ARG A 247 10.92 0.49 9.93
C ARG A 247 9.98 1.69 10.08
N ALA A 248 8.94 1.53 10.87
CA ALA A 248 8.00 2.60 11.20
C ALA A 248 8.17 3.02 12.67
N VAL A 249 8.35 4.31 12.92
CA VAL A 249 8.50 4.88 14.26
C VAL A 249 7.33 5.80 14.52
N LEU A 250 6.54 5.50 15.56
CA LEU A 250 5.48 6.37 16.07
C LEU A 250 6.08 7.29 17.14
N HIS A 251 5.96 8.60 16.98
CA HIS A 251 6.59 9.57 17.86
C HIS A 251 5.89 10.94 17.86
N THR A 252 6.34 11.85 18.72
CA THR A 252 5.87 13.23 18.83
C THR A 252 6.94 14.26 18.46
N ASP A 253 8.07 13.85 17.92
CA ASP A 253 9.14 14.76 17.50
C ASP A 253 8.82 15.41 16.17
N THR A 254 8.71 16.73 16.14
CA THR A 254 8.42 17.50 14.93
C THR A 254 9.66 17.96 14.19
N ALA A 255 10.87 17.68 14.70
CA ALA A 255 12.13 18.05 14.04
C ALA A 255 12.32 17.36 12.68
N VAL A 256 11.65 16.21 12.46
CA VAL A 256 11.66 15.46 11.20
C VAL A 256 10.79 16.10 10.10
N LEU A 257 9.87 16.99 10.47
CA LEU A 257 8.98 17.69 9.52
C LEU A 257 9.69 18.88 8.86
N PRO A 258 9.17 19.39 7.72
CA PRO A 258 9.72 20.59 7.10
C PRO A 258 9.87 21.74 8.11
N LYS A 259 10.96 22.50 8.02
CA LYS A 259 11.23 23.65 8.91
C LYS A 259 10.12 24.69 8.84
N ARG A 260 9.50 24.84 7.68
CA ARG A 260 8.39 25.77 7.46
C ARG A 260 7.07 25.07 7.74
N ARG A 261 6.36 25.48 8.79
CA ARG A 261 5.04 24.92 9.11
C ARG A 261 4.03 25.02 7.97
N LEU A 262 4.16 26.02 7.10
CA LEU A 262 3.33 26.18 5.90
C LEU A 262 3.53 25.03 4.89
N ALA A 263 4.70 24.37 4.91
CA ALA A 263 4.99 23.19 4.10
C ALA A 263 4.56 21.87 4.75
N TRP A 264 4.09 21.89 6.02
CA TRP A 264 3.61 20.65 6.66
C TRP A 264 2.38 20.11 5.95
N ALA A 265 2.40 18.84 5.64
CA ALA A 265 1.34 18.12 4.96
C ALA A 265 0.98 16.85 5.75
N ALA A 266 -0.07 16.18 5.33
CA ALA A 266 -0.40 14.85 5.85
C ALA A 266 0.73 13.84 5.57
N TRP A 267 1.32 13.94 4.38
CA TRP A 267 2.41 13.09 3.86
C TRP A 267 3.62 13.97 3.59
N ASN A 268 4.71 13.81 4.35
CA ASN A 268 5.92 14.62 4.22
C ASN A 268 7.09 13.73 3.81
N TYR A 269 7.50 13.83 2.55
CA TYR A 269 8.64 13.10 2.04
C TYR A 269 9.94 13.82 2.41
N GLU A 270 10.94 13.08 2.91
CA GLU A 270 12.28 13.57 3.13
C GLU A 270 13.27 12.82 2.23
N ARG A 271 14.00 13.57 1.41
CA ARG A 271 15.07 13.01 0.61
C ARG A 271 16.34 12.84 1.43
N ALA A 272 16.89 11.63 1.44
CA ALA A 272 18.18 11.39 2.08
C ALA A 272 19.32 12.19 1.37
N LEU A 273 20.29 12.63 2.17
CA LEU A 273 21.46 13.35 1.64
C LEU A 273 22.37 12.43 0.83
N GLU A 274 22.52 11.20 1.28
CA GLU A 274 23.34 10.19 0.66
C GLU A 274 22.57 9.42 -0.40
N LEU A 275 23.06 9.40 -1.61
CA LEU A 275 22.41 8.73 -2.75
C LEU A 275 22.16 7.24 -2.52
N PRO A 276 23.09 6.43 -1.93
CA PRO A 276 22.82 5.02 -1.64
C PRO A 276 21.65 4.82 -0.68
N ARG A 277 21.48 5.69 0.33
CA ARG A 277 20.36 5.61 1.27
C ARG A 277 19.05 5.99 0.61
N GLU A 278 19.03 7.04 -0.22
CA GLU A 278 17.86 7.45 -1.01
C GLU A 278 17.40 6.36 -1.98
N GLN A 279 18.36 5.63 -2.56
CA GLN A 279 18.05 4.51 -3.45
C GLN A 279 17.58 3.25 -2.70
N ALA A 280 18.03 3.08 -1.46
CA ALA A 280 17.74 1.88 -0.66
C ALA A 280 16.42 1.96 0.12
N SER A 281 15.99 3.16 0.53
CA SER A 281 14.80 3.32 1.40
C SER A 281 14.14 4.67 1.18
N VAL A 282 12.82 4.67 1.19
CA VAL A 282 12.00 5.89 1.19
C VAL A 282 11.86 6.39 2.62
N CYS A 283 12.15 7.66 2.86
CA CYS A 283 11.84 8.33 4.11
C CYS A 283 10.56 9.15 3.99
N LEU A 284 9.59 8.86 4.85
CA LEU A 284 8.26 9.47 4.83
C LEU A 284 7.77 9.70 6.25
N HIS A 285 7.23 10.89 6.51
CA HIS A 285 6.67 11.27 7.80
C HIS A 285 5.18 11.58 7.63
N TYR A 286 4.33 10.72 8.21
CA TYR A 286 2.89 10.90 8.24
C TYR A 286 2.52 11.78 9.45
N LEU A 287 1.98 12.97 9.22
CA LEU A 287 1.43 13.81 10.29
C LEU A 287 0.00 13.37 10.58
N ILE A 288 -0.14 12.52 11.58
CA ILE A 288 -1.40 11.81 11.88
C ILE A 288 -2.53 12.78 12.24
N ASN A 289 -2.24 13.91 12.89
CA ASN A 289 -3.25 14.93 13.19
C ASN A 289 -3.95 15.52 11.95
N ARG A 290 -3.39 15.35 10.75
CA ARG A 290 -4.03 15.71 9.47
C ARG A 290 -4.76 14.55 8.83
N LEU A 291 -4.32 13.34 9.11
CA LEU A 291 -4.88 12.11 8.54
C LEU A 291 -6.07 11.59 9.34
N GLN A 292 -5.98 11.65 10.66
CA GLN A 292 -6.93 11.07 11.60
C GLN A 292 -7.39 12.13 12.59
N PRO A 293 -8.71 12.28 12.85
CA PRO A 293 -9.19 13.21 13.87
C PRO A 293 -8.76 12.73 15.27
N LEU A 294 -7.82 13.43 15.87
CA LEU A 294 -7.30 13.16 17.19
C LEU A 294 -7.93 14.14 18.21
N PRO A 295 -8.24 13.71 19.45
CA PRO A 295 -8.87 14.55 20.47
C PRO A 295 -7.87 15.50 21.15
N PHE A 296 -6.66 15.65 20.59
CA PHE A 296 -5.59 16.50 21.12
C PHE A 296 -4.79 17.16 20.00
N THR A 297 -4.08 18.23 20.32
CA THR A 297 -3.34 19.05 19.35
C THR A 297 -1.84 18.72 19.26
N THR A 298 -1.31 17.94 20.21
CA THR A 298 0.09 17.48 20.16
C THR A 298 0.34 16.77 18.84
N PRO A 299 1.33 17.20 18.04
CA PRO A 299 1.66 16.51 16.80
C PRO A 299 2.07 15.06 17.06
N VAL A 300 1.44 14.16 16.33
CA VAL A 300 1.80 12.74 16.29
C VAL A 300 2.25 12.42 14.88
N VAL A 301 3.40 11.79 14.77
CA VAL A 301 4.06 11.46 13.51
C VAL A 301 4.35 9.97 13.46
N VAL A 302 4.10 9.35 12.32
CA VAL A 302 4.64 8.04 11.98
C VAL A 302 5.71 8.25 10.92
N SER A 303 6.96 7.97 11.27
CA SER A 303 8.09 8.08 10.35
C SER A 303 8.46 6.71 9.78
N LEU A 304 8.47 6.60 8.47
CA LEU A 304 8.91 5.40 7.77
C LEU A 304 10.37 5.59 7.36
N ASN A 305 11.27 4.72 7.82
CA ASN A 305 12.72 4.75 7.56
C ASN A 305 13.34 6.15 7.80
N PRO A 306 13.18 6.77 8.96
CA PRO A 306 13.61 8.14 9.20
C PRO A 306 15.09 8.34 8.85
N VAL A 307 15.41 9.42 8.12
CA VAL A 307 16.80 9.83 7.82
C VAL A 307 17.46 10.37 9.08
N THR A 308 16.72 11.22 9.79
CA THR A 308 17.09 11.71 11.12
C THR A 308 16.25 10.97 12.14
N GLU A 309 16.89 10.29 13.08
CA GLU A 309 16.17 9.57 14.13
C GLU A 309 15.38 10.54 15.00
N PRO A 310 14.10 10.24 15.29
CA PRO A 310 13.35 10.95 16.30
C PRO A 310 14.05 10.81 17.67
N ARG A 311 13.93 11.82 18.51
CA ARG A 311 14.47 11.77 19.87
C ARG A 311 13.85 10.63 20.68
N ASP A 312 14.65 9.87 21.39
CA ASP A 312 14.22 8.70 22.16
C ASP A 312 13.11 9.02 23.16
N ASP A 313 13.18 10.19 23.81
CA ASP A 313 12.16 10.67 24.76
C ASP A 313 10.81 11.05 24.11
N ARG A 314 10.74 11.02 22.78
CA ARG A 314 9.54 11.31 21.97
C ARG A 314 9.01 10.08 21.24
N VAL A 315 9.70 8.97 21.26
CA VAL A 315 9.25 7.72 20.64
C VAL A 315 8.16 7.07 21.48
N LEU A 316 7.07 6.68 20.83
CA LEU A 316 5.92 6.00 21.43
C LEU A 316 5.87 4.52 21.05
N GLY A 317 6.47 4.14 19.92
CA GLY A 317 6.53 2.75 19.49
C GLY A 317 7.28 2.59 18.17
N GLU A 318 7.78 1.38 17.92
CA GLU A 318 8.47 1.00 16.69
C GLU A 318 7.85 -0.27 16.12
N TYR A 319 7.80 -0.35 14.79
CA TYR A 319 7.17 -1.43 14.06
C TYR A 319 7.97 -1.78 12.80
N ASP A 320 8.09 -3.08 12.52
CA ASP A 320 8.64 -3.58 11.26
C ASP A 320 7.51 -3.94 10.30
N TYR A 321 7.45 -3.24 9.18
CA TYR A 321 6.52 -3.54 8.10
C TYR A 321 7.27 -4.09 6.88
N ALA A 322 6.56 -4.85 6.07
CA ALA A 322 7.05 -5.32 4.80
C ALA A 322 6.02 -5.01 3.71
N HIS A 323 6.47 -4.33 2.66
CA HIS A 323 5.61 -3.95 1.54
C HIS A 323 5.99 -4.72 0.27
N PRO A 324 5.01 -5.23 -0.50
CA PRO A 324 5.29 -5.93 -1.74
C PRO A 324 5.88 -4.99 -2.79
N VAL A 325 6.84 -5.50 -3.56
CA VAL A 325 7.47 -4.80 -4.69
C VAL A 325 6.81 -5.26 -5.98
N PHE A 326 6.15 -4.34 -6.69
CA PHE A 326 5.38 -4.64 -7.90
C PHE A 326 6.19 -4.44 -9.18
N ASP A 327 7.30 -5.16 -9.30
CA ASP A 327 8.07 -5.22 -10.55
C ASP A 327 7.37 -6.09 -11.62
N GLN A 328 7.97 -6.21 -12.79
CA GLN A 328 7.41 -7.00 -13.90
C GLN A 328 7.19 -8.47 -13.52
N ALA A 329 8.09 -9.06 -12.72
CA ALA A 329 7.96 -10.44 -12.26
C ALA A 329 6.75 -10.61 -11.34
N ALA A 330 6.54 -9.68 -10.39
CA ALA A 330 5.39 -9.67 -9.52
C ALA A 330 4.08 -9.51 -10.30
N ILE A 331 4.02 -8.58 -11.27
CA ILE A 331 2.82 -8.38 -12.11
C ILE A 331 2.53 -9.62 -12.96
N ALA A 332 3.55 -10.29 -13.50
CA ALA A 332 3.37 -11.55 -14.24
C ALA A 332 2.83 -12.67 -13.32
N ALA A 333 3.37 -12.77 -12.10
CA ALA A 333 2.91 -13.74 -11.10
C ALA A 333 1.46 -13.49 -10.66
N GLN A 334 1.05 -12.23 -10.45
CA GLN A 334 -0.32 -11.88 -10.09
C GLN A 334 -1.36 -12.45 -11.09
N ARG A 335 -1.06 -12.45 -12.39
CA ARG A 335 -1.93 -13.02 -13.44
C ARG A 335 -2.13 -14.53 -13.28
N ARG A 336 -1.19 -15.21 -12.62
CA ARG A 336 -1.18 -16.67 -12.43
C ARG A 336 -1.77 -17.12 -11.10
N VAL A 337 -2.00 -16.22 -10.13
CA VAL A 337 -2.57 -16.57 -8.81
C VAL A 337 -3.88 -17.34 -8.95
N ALA A 338 -4.70 -17.00 -9.95
CA ALA A 338 -5.97 -17.67 -10.21
C ALA A 338 -5.82 -19.18 -10.47
N SER A 339 -4.70 -19.62 -11.02
CA SER A 339 -4.40 -21.03 -11.33
C SER A 339 -3.98 -21.86 -10.12
N LEU A 340 -3.63 -21.21 -9.01
CA LEU A 340 -3.26 -21.88 -7.75
C LEU A 340 -4.48 -22.18 -6.89
N GLN A 341 -5.55 -21.42 -7.06
CA GLN A 341 -6.70 -21.41 -6.15
C GLN A 341 -7.40 -22.76 -6.07
N GLY A 342 -7.61 -23.23 -4.84
CA GLY A 342 -8.31 -24.48 -4.53
C GLY A 342 -7.53 -25.75 -4.83
N ARG A 343 -6.30 -25.68 -5.34
CA ARG A 343 -5.46 -26.87 -5.53
C ARG A 343 -5.06 -27.44 -4.18
N ALA A 344 -5.22 -28.75 -4.03
CA ALA A 344 -4.94 -29.46 -2.77
C ALA A 344 -5.54 -28.77 -1.53
N HIS A 345 -6.79 -28.26 -1.63
CA HIS A 345 -7.54 -27.62 -0.55
C HIS A 345 -6.89 -26.34 0.00
N THR A 346 -6.10 -25.65 -0.85
CA THR A 346 -5.36 -24.44 -0.44
C THR A 346 -5.76 -23.24 -1.32
N TRP A 347 -6.01 -22.12 -0.67
CA TRP A 347 -6.41 -20.85 -1.27
C TRP A 347 -5.50 -19.74 -0.82
N PHE A 348 -5.30 -18.74 -1.68
CA PHE A 348 -4.42 -17.60 -1.40
C PHE A 348 -5.16 -16.30 -1.61
N CYS A 349 -5.07 -15.39 -0.65
CA CYS A 349 -5.57 -14.04 -0.76
C CYS A 349 -4.63 -13.04 -0.07
N GLY A 350 -4.80 -11.78 -0.38
CA GLY A 350 -4.02 -10.68 0.19
C GLY A 350 -3.90 -9.53 -0.79
N ALA A 351 -3.54 -8.36 -0.27
CA ALA A 351 -3.38 -7.14 -1.06
C ALA A 351 -2.30 -7.29 -2.16
N TRP A 352 -1.32 -8.16 -1.97
CA TRP A 352 -0.25 -8.47 -2.90
C TRP A 352 -0.73 -9.06 -4.23
N THR A 353 -1.97 -9.54 -4.31
CA THR A 353 -2.57 -10.07 -5.53
C THR A 353 -2.92 -9.00 -6.55
N ARG A 354 -2.87 -7.70 -6.18
CA ARG A 354 -3.18 -6.53 -7.02
C ARG A 354 -2.22 -5.38 -6.72
N TYR A 355 -2.72 -4.20 -6.31
CA TYR A 355 -1.92 -2.98 -6.12
C TYR A 355 -1.37 -2.79 -4.70
N GLY A 356 -1.74 -3.65 -3.74
CA GLY A 356 -1.23 -3.61 -2.37
C GLY A 356 -2.09 -2.84 -1.37
N PHE A 357 -3.32 -2.48 -1.71
CA PHE A 357 -4.20 -1.68 -0.86
C PHE A 357 -5.29 -2.52 -0.15
N HIS A 358 -5.94 -1.93 0.83
CA HIS A 358 -6.97 -2.61 1.64
C HIS A 358 -8.12 -3.17 0.80
N GLU A 359 -8.61 -2.40 -0.18
CA GLU A 359 -9.64 -2.86 -1.11
C GLU A 359 -9.17 -4.08 -1.91
N ASP A 360 -7.89 -4.11 -2.32
CA ASP A 360 -7.33 -5.24 -3.07
C ASP A 360 -7.29 -6.51 -2.23
N GLY A 361 -6.94 -6.38 -0.95
CA GLY A 361 -7.00 -7.49 0.00
C GLY A 361 -8.42 -8.03 0.16
N LEU A 362 -9.39 -7.13 0.33
CA LEU A 362 -10.81 -7.50 0.46
C LEU A 362 -11.33 -8.17 -0.83
N ILE A 363 -11.07 -7.60 -2.00
CA ILE A 363 -11.47 -8.20 -3.29
C ILE A 363 -10.90 -9.60 -3.43
N SER A 364 -9.63 -9.80 -3.07
CA SER A 364 -9.00 -11.12 -3.17
C SER A 364 -9.67 -12.15 -2.26
N GLY A 365 -10.04 -11.75 -1.04
CA GLY A 365 -10.78 -12.59 -0.11
C GLY A 365 -12.18 -12.93 -0.62
N LEU A 366 -12.92 -11.95 -1.15
CA LEU A 366 -14.23 -12.17 -1.76
C LEU A 366 -14.16 -13.13 -2.95
N THR A 367 -13.14 -12.99 -3.80
CA THR A 367 -12.91 -13.91 -4.94
C THR A 367 -12.65 -15.36 -4.48
N VAL A 368 -11.93 -15.55 -3.37
CA VAL A 368 -11.73 -16.87 -2.78
C VAL A 368 -13.06 -17.43 -2.27
N LEU A 369 -13.86 -16.61 -1.58
CA LEU A 369 -15.16 -17.03 -1.06
C LEU A 369 -16.14 -17.47 -2.15
N GLU A 370 -16.22 -16.71 -3.25
CA GLU A 370 -17.06 -17.06 -4.41
C GLU A 370 -16.66 -18.41 -5.00
N ARG A 371 -15.37 -18.65 -5.21
CA ARG A 371 -14.86 -19.91 -5.77
C ARG A 371 -15.01 -21.08 -4.80
N LEU A 372 -14.80 -20.86 -3.52
CA LEU A 372 -14.98 -21.88 -2.49
C LEU A 372 -16.46 -22.26 -2.34
N GLY A 373 -17.38 -21.29 -2.37
CA GLY A 373 -18.83 -21.50 -2.38
C GLY A 373 -19.27 -22.29 -3.59
N ALA A 374 -18.86 -21.88 -4.78
CA ALA A 374 -19.16 -22.60 -6.03
C ALA A 374 -18.64 -24.05 -6.06
N ARG A 375 -17.55 -24.36 -5.35
CA ARG A 375 -17.02 -25.73 -5.24
C ARG A 375 -17.82 -26.61 -4.28
N ARG A 376 -18.52 -26.02 -3.30
CA ARG A 376 -19.34 -26.75 -2.31
C ARG A 376 -20.76 -27.00 -2.79
N GLU A 377 -21.25 -26.30 -3.82
CA GLU A 377 -22.54 -26.58 -4.43
C GLU A 377 -22.46 -27.88 -5.21
N PRO A 378 -23.37 -28.85 -4.93
CA PRO A 378 -23.44 -30.09 -5.70
C PRO A 378 -23.73 -29.81 -7.17
N GLU A 379 -23.13 -30.58 -8.10
CA GLU A 379 -23.31 -30.45 -9.55
C GLU A 379 -24.76 -30.35 -9.99
N SER A 380 -25.68 -31.01 -9.25
CA SER A 380 -27.11 -30.94 -9.51
C SER A 380 -27.76 -29.55 -9.36
N ALA A 381 -27.10 -28.60 -8.66
CA ALA A 381 -27.62 -27.23 -8.52
C ALA A 381 -27.08 -26.30 -9.64
N ARG A 382 -26.02 -26.69 -10.36
CA ARG A 382 -25.44 -25.92 -11.46
C ARG A 382 -26.14 -26.10 -12.80
N GLU A 383 -26.85 -27.22 -12.98
CA GLU A 383 -27.64 -27.51 -14.19
C GLU A 383 -29.05 -26.89 -14.16
N ALA A 384 -29.48 -26.33 -13.01
CA ALA A 384 -30.81 -25.77 -12.80
C ALA A 384 -30.87 -24.22 -12.82
N ALA A 385 -29.71 -23.51 -13.04
CA ALA A 385 -29.61 -22.05 -13.12
C ALA A 385 -29.15 -21.61 -14.53
#